data_5ea15a867fe8c3f72110f765434ef7e0
#
_entry.id   5ea15a867fe8c3f72110f765434ef7e0
#
_cell.length_a   1.000
_cell.length_b   1.000
_cell.length_c   1.000
_cell.angle_alpha   90.00
_cell.angle_beta   90.00
_cell.angle_gamma   90.00
#
_symmetry.space_group_name_H-M   'P 1'
#
loop_
_entity.id
_entity.type
_entity.pdbx_description
1 polymer ?
#
loop_
_entity_poly.entity_id
_entity_poly.type
_entity_poly.pdbx_seq_one_letter_code
_entity_poly.pdbx_strand_id
1 'polypeptide(L)'
;MSLSPKNVSVTNFVLVGLIEIESFRYVCAVLALAIFSVTLFMTSMIVYVTWTEKSLHEPMYILICIMVMNVMMGNASYFPKLAIDLLSGCSTISLTGCLCQSFCIDLYGTYEIFTFTTMAYDRYLAVGHPLRYHNLMTNFTTQTMSLAIYVFNVVIVTVGILLILRLTFCGVNINNVYCEAMSLQALVCNDITINVLYRTILTLFISIGCLLVIMYCYIRTVVICLKLSAESSQKAIHTLMTHILAFSIYIATVLFLNFRYSLSTGPISTKVDIIIPLIGTGIATSANPLIYGMRTKALREKIVCNLYKIVGKPKE
;
A
#
# COMPACT_ATOMS: atom_id res chain seq x y z
N MET A 1 1.92 1.43 -51.02
CA MET A 1 1.27 2.64 -50.49
C MET A 1 1.10 2.43 -48.98
N SER A 2 2.14 2.78 -48.22
CA SER A 2 2.15 2.59 -46.75
C SER A 2 1.35 3.73 -46.11
N LEU A 3 0.20 3.42 -45.57
CA LEU A 3 -0.56 4.35 -44.72
C LEU A 3 0.30 4.63 -43.50
N SER A 4 0.85 5.85 -43.42
CA SER A 4 1.40 6.40 -42.19
C SER A 4 0.36 6.34 -41.11
N PRO A 5 0.63 5.79 -39.89
CA PRO A 5 -0.33 5.81 -38.80
C PRO A 5 -0.61 7.27 -38.45
N LYS A 6 -1.85 7.73 -38.66
CA LYS A 6 -2.32 9.00 -38.15
C LYS A 6 -2.02 9.03 -36.64
N ASN A 7 -1.33 10.07 -36.17
CA ASN A 7 -1.17 10.38 -34.77
C ASN A 7 -2.57 10.58 -34.12
N VAL A 8 -3.25 9.49 -33.80
CA VAL A 8 -4.42 9.52 -32.95
C VAL A 8 -3.87 9.58 -31.53
N SER A 9 -3.91 10.77 -30.94
CA SER A 9 -3.61 10.90 -29.51
C SER A 9 -4.68 10.10 -28.74
N VAL A 10 -4.29 8.96 -28.18
CA VAL A 10 -5.18 8.16 -27.31
C VAL A 10 -5.49 8.97 -26.07
N THR A 11 -6.73 9.39 -25.91
CA THR A 11 -7.20 10.20 -24.78
C THR A 11 -7.92 9.37 -23.73
N ASN A 12 -8.47 8.21 -24.12
CA ASN A 12 -9.23 7.31 -23.26
C ASN A 12 -8.80 5.85 -23.46
N PHE A 13 -8.79 5.10 -22.38
CA PHE A 13 -8.54 3.67 -22.35
C PHE A 13 -9.79 2.90 -21.91
N VAL A 14 -9.89 1.65 -22.33
CA VAL A 14 -10.96 0.71 -21.93
C VAL A 14 -10.38 -0.29 -20.94
N LEU A 15 -10.96 -0.36 -19.74
CA LEU A 15 -10.63 -1.35 -18.72
C LEU A 15 -11.37 -2.67 -19.02
N VAL A 16 -10.74 -3.54 -19.79
CA VAL A 16 -11.34 -4.81 -20.24
C VAL A 16 -11.72 -5.69 -19.06
N GLY A 17 -10.94 -5.65 -17.99
CA GLY A 17 -11.25 -6.39 -16.77
C GLY A 17 -12.63 -6.13 -16.19
N LEU A 18 -13.16 -4.91 -16.31
CA LEU A 18 -14.51 -4.58 -15.84
C LEU A 18 -15.58 -5.25 -16.68
N ILE A 19 -15.36 -5.39 -17.99
CA ILE A 19 -16.28 -6.06 -18.92
C ILE A 19 -16.37 -7.56 -18.60
N GLU A 20 -15.25 -8.17 -18.28
CA GLU A 20 -15.17 -9.62 -18.02
C GLU A 20 -15.85 -10.05 -16.71
N ILE A 21 -15.91 -9.16 -15.71
CA ILE A 21 -16.57 -9.41 -14.43
C ILE A 21 -18.01 -8.89 -14.39
N GLU A 22 -18.59 -8.51 -15.52
CA GLU A 22 -19.94 -7.94 -15.59
C GLU A 22 -20.99 -8.82 -14.90
N SER A 23 -20.87 -10.15 -14.99
CA SER A 23 -21.77 -11.10 -14.32
C SER A 23 -21.78 -10.97 -12.79
N PHE A 24 -20.71 -10.47 -12.20
CA PHE A 24 -20.53 -10.32 -10.76
C PHE A 24 -20.35 -8.85 -10.33
N ARG A 25 -20.62 -7.90 -11.22
CA ARG A 25 -20.33 -6.47 -11.02
C ARG A 25 -20.88 -5.91 -9.71
N TYR A 26 -22.13 -6.26 -9.37
CA TYR A 26 -22.75 -5.76 -8.12
C TYR A 26 -22.09 -6.34 -6.87
N VAL A 27 -21.72 -7.62 -6.90
CA VAL A 27 -21.01 -8.27 -5.79
C VAL A 27 -19.63 -7.62 -5.60
N CYS A 28 -18.89 -7.44 -6.68
CA CYS A 28 -17.58 -6.79 -6.65
C CYS A 28 -17.67 -5.31 -6.20
N ALA A 29 -18.71 -4.58 -6.63
CA ALA A 29 -18.95 -3.21 -6.19
C ALA A 29 -19.23 -3.12 -4.68
N VAL A 30 -20.09 -4.00 -4.16
CA VAL A 30 -20.39 -4.07 -2.72
C VAL A 30 -19.15 -4.44 -1.92
N LEU A 31 -18.36 -5.41 -2.38
CA LEU A 31 -17.10 -5.78 -1.72
C LEU A 31 -16.09 -4.62 -1.74
N ALA A 32 -15.93 -3.92 -2.87
CA ALA A 32 -15.06 -2.76 -2.99
C ALA A 32 -15.46 -1.64 -2.02
N LEU A 33 -16.76 -1.32 -1.93
CA LEU A 33 -17.29 -0.33 -0.99
C LEU A 33 -17.13 -0.79 0.46
N ALA A 34 -17.34 -2.06 0.76
CA ALA A 34 -17.16 -2.60 2.12
C ALA A 34 -15.69 -2.50 2.56
N ILE A 35 -14.74 -2.93 1.71
CA ILE A 35 -13.31 -2.82 1.97
C ILE A 35 -12.92 -1.37 2.21
N PHE A 36 -13.33 -0.46 1.33
CA PHE A 36 -13.05 0.97 1.46
C PHE A 36 -13.62 1.55 2.75
N SER A 37 -14.89 1.25 3.08
CA SER A 37 -15.56 1.75 4.28
C SER A 37 -14.91 1.25 5.57
N VAL A 38 -14.55 -0.04 5.63
CA VAL A 38 -13.86 -0.63 6.79
C VAL A 38 -12.49 0.00 6.96
N THR A 39 -11.73 0.14 5.88
CA THR A 39 -10.39 0.76 5.93
C THR A 39 -10.48 2.23 6.35
N LEU A 40 -11.43 2.99 5.79
CA LEU A 40 -11.67 4.38 6.16
C LEU A 40 -12.03 4.51 7.65
N PHE A 41 -12.94 3.66 8.13
CA PHE A 41 -13.36 3.67 9.54
C PHE A 41 -12.17 3.36 10.47
N MET A 42 -11.43 2.28 10.21
CA MET A 42 -10.30 1.88 11.05
C MET A 42 -9.17 2.91 11.02
N THR A 43 -8.84 3.45 9.84
CA THR A 43 -7.84 4.52 9.71
C THR A 43 -8.27 5.76 10.49
N SER A 44 -9.51 6.21 10.34
CA SER A 44 -10.04 7.39 11.04
C SER A 44 -10.01 7.20 12.56
N MET A 45 -10.36 6.01 13.05
CA MET A 45 -10.32 5.69 14.47
C MET A 45 -8.89 5.67 15.03
N ILE A 46 -7.93 5.08 14.30
CA ILE A 46 -6.52 5.06 14.72
C ILE A 46 -5.96 6.48 14.77
N VAL A 47 -6.17 7.28 13.74
CA VAL A 47 -5.69 8.66 13.68
C VAL A 47 -6.33 9.51 14.77
N TYR A 48 -7.65 9.44 14.94
CA TYR A 48 -8.38 10.16 15.98
C TYR A 48 -7.88 9.85 17.38
N VAL A 49 -7.77 8.55 17.71
CA VAL A 49 -7.32 8.10 19.04
C VAL A 49 -5.86 8.49 19.28
N THR A 50 -5.00 8.35 18.30
CA THR A 50 -3.58 8.77 18.44
C THR A 50 -3.44 10.28 18.60
N TRP A 51 -4.29 11.07 17.94
CA TRP A 51 -4.29 12.53 18.07
C TRP A 51 -4.77 13.01 19.44
N THR A 52 -5.85 12.40 19.97
CA THR A 52 -6.50 12.85 21.20
C THR A 52 -5.83 12.33 22.48
N GLU A 53 -5.18 11.17 22.42
CA GLU A 53 -4.61 10.52 23.61
C GLU A 53 -3.09 10.82 23.72
N LYS A 54 -2.72 11.67 24.66
CA LYS A 54 -1.31 12.06 24.89
C LYS A 54 -0.38 10.86 25.16
N SER A 55 -0.91 9.78 25.75
CA SER A 55 -0.16 8.53 25.96
C SER A 55 0.25 7.80 24.69
N LEU A 56 -0.33 8.17 23.55
CA LEU A 56 -0.01 7.61 22.22
C LEU A 56 0.84 8.57 21.37
N HIS A 57 1.36 9.65 21.95
CA HIS A 57 2.28 10.56 21.26
C HIS A 57 3.74 10.05 21.31
N GLU A 58 3.93 8.77 21.03
CA GLU A 58 5.25 8.15 20.90
C GLU A 58 5.58 7.86 19.42
N PRO A 59 6.87 7.80 19.03
CA PRO A 59 7.31 7.59 17.65
C PRO A 59 6.62 6.44 16.94
N MET A 60 6.45 5.31 17.61
CA MET A 60 5.77 4.13 17.05
C MET A 60 4.34 4.43 16.59
N TYR A 61 3.54 5.13 17.41
CA TYR A 61 2.14 5.40 17.05
C TYR A 61 2.04 6.43 15.94
N ILE A 62 2.98 7.37 15.87
CA ILE A 62 3.11 8.32 14.75
C ILE A 62 3.39 7.55 13.46
N LEU A 63 4.31 6.58 13.46
CA LEU A 63 4.60 5.74 12.31
C LEU A 63 3.40 4.90 11.89
N ILE A 64 2.64 4.34 12.85
CA ILE A 64 1.39 3.63 12.54
C ILE A 64 0.38 4.58 11.87
N CYS A 65 0.19 5.81 12.37
CA CYS A 65 -0.68 6.79 11.74
C CYS A 65 -0.25 7.11 10.31
N ILE A 66 1.03 7.35 10.08
CA ILE A 66 1.59 7.62 8.75
C ILE A 66 1.30 6.44 7.82
N MET A 67 1.53 5.21 8.27
CA MET A 67 1.25 3.99 7.52
C MET A 67 -0.23 3.87 7.14
N VAL A 68 -1.15 4.00 8.10
CA VAL A 68 -2.58 3.83 7.79
C VAL A 68 -3.13 4.97 6.93
N MET A 69 -2.55 6.17 7.00
CA MET A 69 -2.87 7.28 6.09
C MET A 69 -2.37 6.99 4.66
N ASN A 70 -1.16 6.42 4.52
CA ASN A 70 -0.64 5.98 3.23
C ASN A 70 -1.53 4.90 2.59
N VAL A 71 -1.95 3.90 3.36
CA VAL A 71 -2.92 2.88 2.96
C VAL A 71 -4.23 3.51 2.50
N MET A 72 -4.73 4.51 3.23
CA MET A 72 -5.98 5.20 2.87
C MET A 72 -5.85 5.96 1.54
N MET A 73 -4.70 6.57 1.26
CA MET A 73 -4.42 7.22 -0.03
C MET A 73 -4.49 6.21 -1.19
N GLY A 74 -3.82 5.05 -1.05
CA GLY A 74 -3.88 3.97 -2.04
C GLY A 74 -5.32 3.48 -2.26
N ASN A 75 -6.07 3.23 -1.19
CA ASN A 75 -7.46 2.80 -1.26
C ASN A 75 -8.38 3.83 -1.92
N ALA A 76 -8.21 5.10 -1.61
CA ALA A 76 -9.01 6.19 -2.18
C ALA A 76 -8.79 6.36 -3.70
N SER A 77 -7.60 6.03 -4.19
CA SER A 77 -7.29 6.08 -5.62
C SER A 77 -7.90 4.92 -6.42
N TYR A 78 -8.23 3.81 -5.77
CA TYR A 78 -8.63 2.57 -6.41
C TYR A 78 -10.10 2.21 -6.18
N PHE A 79 -10.53 1.98 -4.94
CA PHE A 79 -11.84 1.38 -4.63
C PHE A 79 -13.05 2.23 -4.98
N PRO A 80 -13.08 3.57 -4.74
CA PRO A 80 -14.24 4.37 -5.09
C PRO A 80 -14.50 4.39 -6.60
N LYS A 81 -13.44 4.56 -7.41
CA LYS A 81 -13.57 4.51 -8.86
C LYS A 81 -14.03 3.14 -9.33
N LEU A 82 -13.43 2.06 -8.83
CA LEU A 82 -13.84 0.70 -9.17
C LEU A 82 -15.33 0.46 -8.87
N ALA A 83 -15.81 0.88 -7.70
CA ALA A 83 -17.22 0.73 -7.34
C ALA A 83 -18.15 1.51 -8.26
N ILE A 84 -17.79 2.77 -8.58
CA ILE A 84 -18.57 3.62 -9.50
C ILE A 84 -18.61 3.00 -10.90
N ASP A 85 -17.47 2.55 -11.42
CA ASP A 85 -17.39 1.95 -12.76
C ASP A 85 -18.23 0.67 -12.84
N LEU A 86 -18.17 -0.19 -11.82
CA LEU A 86 -18.99 -1.42 -11.74
C LEU A 86 -20.49 -1.13 -11.63
N LEU A 87 -20.90 -0.11 -10.87
CA LEU A 87 -22.31 0.26 -10.71
C LEU A 87 -22.88 0.94 -11.95
N SER A 88 -22.10 1.82 -12.59
CA SER A 88 -22.52 2.55 -13.80
C SER A 88 -22.39 1.74 -15.08
N GLY A 89 -21.65 0.62 -15.06
CA GLY A 89 -21.28 -0.12 -16.28
C GLY A 89 -20.28 0.61 -17.16
N CYS A 90 -19.60 1.63 -16.63
CA CYS A 90 -18.57 2.38 -17.35
C CYS A 90 -17.24 1.63 -17.23
N SER A 91 -16.61 1.35 -18.37
CA SER A 91 -15.31 0.66 -18.42
C SER A 91 -14.21 1.55 -18.99
N THR A 92 -14.35 2.87 -18.94
CA THR A 92 -13.39 3.79 -19.56
C THR A 92 -12.69 4.67 -18.53
N ILE A 93 -11.44 5.02 -18.83
CA ILE A 93 -10.62 5.94 -18.06
C ILE A 93 -9.84 6.86 -19.00
N SER A 94 -9.80 8.18 -18.70
CA SER A 94 -8.97 9.11 -19.45
C SER A 94 -7.47 8.87 -19.17
N LEU A 95 -6.60 9.28 -20.10
CA LEU A 95 -5.14 9.21 -19.89
C LEU A 95 -4.72 9.91 -18.59
N THR A 96 -5.24 11.13 -18.34
CA THR A 96 -4.92 11.86 -17.11
C THR A 96 -5.40 11.10 -15.87
N GLY A 97 -6.63 10.56 -15.87
CA GLY A 97 -7.17 9.78 -14.77
C GLY A 97 -6.34 8.50 -14.52
N CYS A 98 -5.90 7.84 -15.59
CA CYS A 98 -5.04 6.68 -15.53
C CYS A 98 -3.66 7.01 -14.92
N LEU A 99 -3.02 8.09 -15.35
CA LEU A 99 -1.74 8.53 -14.80
C LEU A 99 -1.84 8.96 -13.33
N CYS A 100 -2.91 9.65 -12.94
CA CYS A 100 -3.17 10.00 -11.54
C CYS A 100 -3.36 8.76 -10.68
N GLN A 101 -4.15 7.78 -11.15
CA GLN A 101 -4.37 6.51 -10.43
C GLN A 101 -3.07 5.74 -10.29
N SER A 102 -2.30 5.60 -11.36
CA SER A 102 -1.00 4.95 -11.38
C SER A 102 0.00 5.62 -10.43
N PHE A 103 0.06 6.96 -10.45
CA PHE A 103 0.90 7.73 -9.54
C PHE A 103 0.57 7.44 -8.06
N CYS A 104 -0.70 7.46 -7.68
CA CYS A 104 -1.13 7.20 -6.30
C CYS A 104 -0.84 5.75 -5.87
N ILE A 105 -1.03 4.78 -6.75
CA ILE A 105 -0.77 3.36 -6.48
C ILE A 105 0.74 3.12 -6.31
N ASP A 106 1.57 3.66 -7.21
CA ASP A 106 3.03 3.52 -7.13
C ASP A 106 3.58 4.25 -5.90
N LEU A 107 3.05 5.44 -5.57
CA LEU A 107 3.41 6.20 -4.38
C LEU A 107 3.06 5.42 -3.10
N TYR A 108 1.84 4.87 -3.02
CA TYR A 108 1.41 4.03 -1.91
C TYR A 108 2.32 2.83 -1.74
N GLY A 109 2.51 2.02 -2.79
CA GLY A 109 3.27 0.77 -2.69
C GLY A 109 4.74 0.99 -2.32
N THR A 110 5.39 1.99 -2.92
CA THR A 110 6.80 2.27 -2.62
C THR A 110 6.98 2.87 -1.22
N TYR A 111 6.08 3.76 -0.77
CA TYR A 111 6.15 4.34 0.57
C TYR A 111 5.89 3.31 1.67
N GLU A 112 5.07 2.30 1.40
CA GLU A 112 4.74 1.23 2.34
C GLU A 112 5.98 0.46 2.79
N ILE A 113 6.87 0.06 1.88
CA ILE A 113 8.10 -0.66 2.24
C ILE A 113 9.06 0.23 3.06
N PHE A 114 9.13 1.53 2.76
CA PHE A 114 9.91 2.47 3.55
C PHE A 114 9.35 2.61 4.96
N THR A 115 8.03 2.66 5.11
CA THR A 115 7.39 2.77 6.41
C THR A 115 7.65 1.51 7.26
N PHE A 116 7.53 0.30 6.68
CA PHE A 116 7.93 -0.93 7.35
C PHE A 116 9.39 -0.91 7.80
N THR A 117 10.30 -0.41 6.94
CA THR A 117 11.72 -0.30 7.26
C THR A 117 11.95 0.63 8.45
N THR A 118 11.31 1.78 8.46
CA THR A 118 11.38 2.75 9.54
C THR A 118 10.82 2.19 10.85
N MET A 119 9.69 1.47 10.78
CA MET A 119 9.09 0.82 11.95
C MET A 119 9.97 -0.32 12.51
N ALA A 120 10.61 -1.09 11.64
CA ALA A 120 11.58 -2.13 12.06
C ALA A 120 12.78 -1.50 12.77
N TYR A 121 13.29 -0.39 12.26
CA TYR A 121 14.38 0.37 12.87
C TYR A 121 13.98 0.96 14.23
N ASP A 122 12.79 1.56 14.33
CA ASP A 122 12.23 2.05 15.60
C ASP A 122 12.18 0.94 16.67
N ARG A 123 11.67 -0.24 16.30
CA ARG A 123 11.62 -1.39 17.21
C ARG A 123 12.99 -1.86 17.65
N TYR A 124 13.95 -1.93 16.72
CA TYR A 124 15.33 -2.28 17.04
C TYR A 124 15.94 -1.31 18.05
N LEU A 125 15.76 0.00 17.87
CA LEU A 125 16.27 1.01 18.80
C LEU A 125 15.59 0.94 20.16
N ALA A 126 14.26 0.77 20.20
CA ALA A 126 13.51 0.69 21.45
C ALA A 126 13.93 -0.50 22.34
N VAL A 127 14.23 -1.64 21.73
CA VAL A 127 14.64 -2.85 22.45
C VAL A 127 16.15 -2.90 22.68
N GLY A 128 16.94 -2.47 21.68
CA GLY A 128 18.39 -2.60 21.71
C GLY A 128 19.12 -1.49 22.45
N HIS A 129 18.54 -0.28 22.46
CA HIS A 129 19.17 0.90 23.03
C HIS A 129 18.18 1.74 23.89
N PRO A 130 17.51 1.13 24.89
CA PRO A 130 16.39 1.76 25.62
C PRO A 130 16.78 3.09 26.26
N LEU A 131 17.99 3.21 26.80
CA LEU A 131 18.49 4.45 27.44
C LEU A 131 18.73 5.59 26.44
N ARG A 132 19.00 5.27 25.18
CA ARG A 132 19.25 6.26 24.11
C ARG A 132 18.06 6.46 23.19
N TYR A 133 17.05 5.60 23.29
CA TYR A 133 15.90 5.60 22.39
C TYR A 133 15.21 6.96 22.35
N HIS A 134 14.88 7.53 23.48
CA HIS A 134 14.19 8.82 23.57
C HIS A 134 15.00 10.01 23.00
N ASN A 135 16.33 9.88 22.91
CA ASN A 135 17.17 10.88 22.28
C ASN A 135 17.34 10.67 20.77
N LEU A 136 17.30 9.42 20.30
CA LEU A 136 17.49 9.06 18.90
C LEU A 136 16.18 9.13 18.10
N MET A 137 15.10 8.64 18.68
CA MET A 137 13.76 8.61 18.07
C MET A 137 12.83 9.57 18.84
N THR A 138 13.01 10.86 18.61
CA THR A 138 12.04 11.88 19.07
C THR A 138 10.87 11.95 18.08
N ASN A 139 9.74 12.50 18.51
CA ASN A 139 8.60 12.75 17.61
C ASN A 139 9.02 13.63 16.41
N PHE A 140 9.85 14.64 16.66
CA PHE A 140 10.38 15.52 15.61
C PHE A 140 11.26 14.73 14.63
N THR A 141 12.19 13.92 15.11
CA THR A 141 13.05 13.06 14.27
C THR A 141 12.22 12.11 13.42
N THR A 142 11.21 11.47 14.02
CA THR A 142 10.32 10.53 13.33
C THR A 142 9.53 11.21 12.22
N GLN A 143 8.94 12.37 12.49
CA GLN A 143 8.17 13.13 11.51
C GLN A 143 9.07 13.64 10.38
N THR A 144 10.24 14.21 10.70
CA THR A 144 11.19 14.73 9.71
C THR A 144 11.73 13.62 8.80
N MET A 145 12.09 12.47 9.39
CA MET A 145 12.55 11.30 8.64
C MET A 145 11.45 10.78 7.71
N SER A 146 10.22 10.62 8.21
CA SER A 146 9.09 10.18 7.41
C SER A 146 8.76 11.14 6.28
N LEU A 147 8.82 12.45 6.53
CA LEU A 147 8.61 13.47 5.52
C LEU A 147 9.71 13.45 4.44
N ALA A 148 10.97 13.33 4.84
CA ALA A 148 12.09 13.25 3.89
C ALA A 148 11.97 12.03 2.97
N ILE A 149 11.61 10.87 3.54
CA ILE A 149 11.36 9.64 2.78
C ILE A 149 10.15 9.83 1.84
N TYR A 150 9.08 10.49 2.30
CA TYR A 150 7.90 10.76 1.48
C TYR A 150 8.24 11.66 0.28
N VAL A 151 8.98 12.75 0.52
CA VAL A 151 9.43 13.66 -0.55
C VAL A 151 10.32 12.91 -1.56
N PHE A 152 11.27 12.11 -1.08
CA PHE A 152 12.09 11.25 -1.94
C PHE A 152 11.22 10.32 -2.80
N ASN A 153 10.23 9.67 -2.17
CA ASN A 153 9.29 8.77 -2.87
C ASN A 153 8.48 9.52 -3.94
N VAL A 154 7.96 10.71 -3.64
CA VAL A 154 7.24 11.56 -4.61
C VAL A 154 8.14 11.86 -5.82
N VAL A 155 9.40 12.20 -5.60
CA VAL A 155 10.35 12.51 -6.69
C VAL A 155 10.55 11.30 -7.60
N ILE A 156 10.84 10.12 -7.05
CA ILE A 156 11.11 8.93 -7.86
C ILE A 156 9.87 8.46 -8.63
N VAL A 157 8.68 8.51 -8.02
CA VAL A 157 7.43 8.16 -8.71
C VAL A 157 7.11 9.18 -9.81
N THR A 158 7.30 10.48 -9.54
CA THR A 158 7.11 11.54 -10.54
C THR A 158 8.01 11.32 -11.77
N VAL A 159 9.28 10.99 -11.57
CA VAL A 159 10.19 10.67 -12.69
C VAL A 159 9.66 9.47 -13.50
N GLY A 160 9.16 8.44 -12.82
CA GLY A 160 8.53 7.29 -13.48
C GLY A 160 7.33 7.68 -14.37
N ILE A 161 6.45 8.53 -13.86
CA ILE A 161 5.29 9.04 -14.62
C ILE A 161 5.72 9.93 -15.80
N LEU A 162 6.72 10.81 -15.60
CA LEU A 162 7.27 11.64 -16.68
C LEU A 162 7.87 10.79 -17.80
N LEU A 163 8.50 9.67 -17.47
CA LEU A 163 9.00 8.71 -18.44
C LEU A 163 7.87 8.04 -19.23
N ILE A 164 6.69 7.84 -18.65
CA ILE A 164 5.51 7.29 -19.34
C ILE A 164 4.88 8.36 -20.24
N LEU A 165 4.82 9.61 -19.81
CA LEU A 165 4.21 10.71 -20.56
C LEU A 165 4.88 10.97 -21.93
N ARG A 166 6.15 10.64 -22.10
CA ARG A 166 6.87 10.77 -23.38
C ARG A 166 6.52 9.69 -24.41
N LEU A 167 5.77 8.66 -24.02
CA LEU A 167 5.48 7.50 -24.83
C LEU A 167 4.23 7.72 -25.69
N THR A 168 4.19 7.08 -26.86
CA THR A 168 3.05 7.10 -27.78
C THR A 168 2.26 5.81 -27.62
N PHE A 169 0.98 5.92 -27.29
CA PHE A 169 0.10 4.77 -27.10
C PHE A 169 -0.55 4.35 -28.42
N CYS A 170 -0.51 3.05 -28.73
CA CYS A 170 -1.12 2.41 -29.90
C CYS A 170 -2.28 1.51 -29.55
N GLY A 171 -2.33 1.02 -28.31
CA GLY A 171 -3.44 0.25 -27.77
C GLY A 171 -4.33 1.12 -26.88
N VAL A 172 -5.59 0.70 -26.74
CA VAL A 172 -6.58 1.34 -25.87
C VAL A 172 -7.13 0.40 -24.80
N ASN A 173 -6.84 -0.90 -24.89
CA ASN A 173 -7.42 -1.95 -24.04
C ASN A 173 -6.46 -2.30 -22.90
N ILE A 174 -6.82 -1.93 -21.68
CA ILE A 174 -6.11 -2.29 -20.44
C ILE A 174 -6.72 -3.58 -19.89
N ASN A 175 -5.95 -4.67 -19.86
CA ASN A 175 -6.36 -5.97 -19.34
C ASN A 175 -6.32 -5.99 -17.81
N ASN A 176 -6.98 -5.03 -17.17
CA ASN A 176 -7.06 -4.91 -15.72
C ASN A 176 -8.36 -4.16 -15.36
N VAL A 177 -8.73 -4.17 -14.06
CA VAL A 177 -9.87 -3.41 -13.52
C VAL A 177 -9.49 -2.01 -13.04
N TYR A 178 -8.21 -1.69 -13.08
CA TYR A 178 -7.65 -0.38 -12.72
C TYR A 178 -6.44 -0.06 -13.61
N CYS A 179 -6.02 1.19 -13.56
CA CYS A 179 -4.88 1.65 -14.33
C CYS A 179 -3.61 1.64 -13.48
N GLU A 180 -2.57 1.06 -14.02
CA GLU A 180 -1.22 1.04 -13.43
C GLU A 180 -0.15 1.22 -14.50
N ALA A 181 1.06 1.62 -14.10
CA ALA A 181 2.16 1.94 -15.00
C ALA A 181 2.54 0.77 -15.93
N MET A 182 2.48 -0.49 -15.45
CA MET A 182 2.81 -1.67 -16.27
C MET A 182 1.79 -1.89 -17.37
N SER A 183 0.50 -1.76 -17.05
CA SER A 183 -0.60 -1.90 -18.03
C SER A 183 -0.51 -0.84 -19.12
N LEU A 184 -0.12 0.40 -18.78
CA LEU A 184 0.11 1.46 -19.75
C LEU A 184 1.30 1.18 -20.68
N GLN A 185 2.41 0.70 -20.12
CA GLN A 185 3.62 0.36 -20.91
C GLN A 185 3.35 -0.76 -21.92
N ALA A 186 2.43 -1.69 -21.62
CA ALA A 186 2.04 -2.74 -22.54
C ALA A 186 1.29 -2.23 -23.79
N LEU A 187 0.80 -0.99 -23.79
CA LEU A 187 0.03 -0.38 -24.88
C LEU A 187 0.86 0.57 -25.77
N VAL A 188 2.17 0.64 -25.52
CA VAL A 188 3.06 1.59 -26.18
C VAL A 188 3.66 1.02 -27.47
N CYS A 189 3.84 1.88 -28.49
CA CYS A 189 4.51 1.54 -29.75
C CYS A 189 6.00 1.88 -29.77
N ASN A 190 6.43 2.75 -28.87
CA ASN A 190 7.82 3.20 -28.80
C ASN A 190 8.69 2.21 -28.02
N ASP A 191 10.00 2.38 -28.11
CA ASP A 191 10.94 1.69 -27.25
C ASP A 191 10.73 2.10 -25.78
N ILE A 192 10.44 1.11 -24.93
CA ILE A 192 10.21 1.26 -23.50
C ILE A 192 11.41 0.85 -22.64
N THR A 193 12.56 0.55 -23.26
CA THR A 193 13.76 0.03 -22.59
C THR A 193 14.17 0.89 -21.40
N ILE A 194 14.19 2.22 -21.55
CA ILE A 194 14.55 3.14 -20.46
C ILE A 194 13.53 3.08 -19.32
N ASN A 195 12.24 2.98 -19.64
CA ASN A 195 11.16 2.90 -18.66
C ASN A 195 11.27 1.61 -17.82
N VAL A 196 11.46 0.48 -18.49
CA VAL A 196 11.64 -0.84 -17.87
C VAL A 196 12.91 -0.85 -17.02
N LEU A 197 14.03 -0.36 -17.57
CA LEU A 197 15.32 -0.30 -16.87
C LEU A 197 15.22 0.57 -15.59
N TYR A 198 14.68 1.80 -15.71
CA TYR A 198 14.46 2.68 -14.58
C TYR A 198 13.64 2.00 -13.48
N ARG A 199 12.48 1.45 -13.83
CA ARG A 199 11.60 0.78 -12.89
C ARG A 199 12.26 -0.44 -12.25
N THR A 200 12.90 -1.30 -13.04
CA THR A 200 13.54 -2.53 -12.54
C THR A 200 14.68 -2.22 -11.58
N ILE A 201 15.60 -1.34 -11.96
CA ILE A 201 16.74 -0.97 -11.12
C ILE A 201 16.24 -0.35 -9.81
N LEU A 202 15.31 0.59 -9.91
CA LEU A 202 14.78 1.29 -8.72
C LEU A 202 14.05 0.31 -7.79
N THR A 203 13.18 -0.55 -8.33
CA THR A 203 12.44 -1.55 -7.53
C THR A 203 13.39 -2.53 -6.87
N LEU A 204 14.38 -3.05 -7.57
CA LEU A 204 15.36 -3.97 -6.99
C LEU A 204 16.20 -3.28 -5.91
N PHE A 205 16.69 -2.08 -6.17
CA PHE A 205 17.51 -1.33 -5.22
C PHE A 205 16.75 -1.01 -3.93
N ILE A 206 15.52 -0.49 -4.04
CA ILE A 206 14.68 -0.18 -2.89
C ILE A 206 14.28 -1.45 -2.15
N SER A 207 13.78 -2.46 -2.86
CA SER A 207 13.28 -3.69 -2.22
C SER A 207 14.39 -4.46 -1.51
N ILE A 208 15.55 -4.64 -2.14
CA ILE A 208 16.69 -5.33 -1.54
C ILE A 208 17.25 -4.50 -0.37
N GLY A 209 17.44 -3.19 -0.55
CA GLY A 209 17.95 -2.31 0.51
C GLY A 209 17.05 -2.31 1.74
N CYS A 210 15.74 -2.12 1.56
CA CYS A 210 14.77 -2.15 2.65
C CYS A 210 14.71 -3.53 3.32
N LEU A 211 14.69 -4.61 2.53
CA LEU A 211 14.65 -5.98 3.06
C LEU A 211 15.88 -6.29 3.92
N LEU A 212 17.07 -5.91 3.50
CA LEU A 212 18.30 -6.10 4.26
C LEU A 212 18.25 -5.35 5.60
N VAL A 213 17.77 -4.10 5.62
CA VAL A 213 17.62 -3.32 6.85
C VAL A 213 16.56 -3.94 7.77
N ILE A 214 15.41 -4.34 7.25
CA ILE A 214 14.34 -4.99 8.03
C ILE A 214 14.86 -6.29 8.65
N MET A 215 15.51 -7.15 7.87
CA MET A 215 16.06 -8.42 8.35
C MET A 215 17.13 -8.20 9.41
N TYR A 216 18.04 -7.26 9.20
CA TYR A 216 19.05 -6.88 10.21
C TYR A 216 18.36 -6.43 11.51
N CYS A 217 17.40 -5.51 11.45
CA CYS A 217 16.70 -5.02 12.62
C CYS A 217 15.97 -6.13 13.37
N TYR A 218 15.26 -7.02 12.67
CA TYR A 218 14.52 -8.11 13.30
C TYR A 218 15.44 -9.16 13.92
N ILE A 219 16.49 -9.57 13.23
CA ILE A 219 17.47 -10.54 13.76
C ILE A 219 18.13 -9.96 15.03
N ARG A 220 18.58 -8.71 14.98
CA ARG A 220 19.19 -8.05 16.14
C ARG A 220 18.22 -7.92 17.31
N THR A 221 16.96 -7.55 17.04
CA THR A 221 15.92 -7.47 18.08
C THR A 221 15.66 -8.81 18.73
N VAL A 222 15.54 -9.90 17.95
CA VAL A 222 15.36 -11.26 18.50
C VAL A 222 16.56 -11.68 19.34
N VAL A 223 17.80 -11.48 18.87
CA VAL A 223 19.02 -11.81 19.62
C VAL A 223 19.07 -11.05 20.95
N ILE A 224 18.61 -9.81 21.00
CA ILE A 224 18.56 -9.01 22.24
C ILE A 224 17.45 -9.55 23.15
N CYS A 225 16.26 -9.86 22.61
CA CYS A 225 15.14 -10.43 23.38
C CYS A 225 15.51 -11.74 24.09
N LEU A 226 16.34 -12.58 23.47
CA LEU A 226 16.83 -13.83 24.09
C LEU A 226 17.69 -13.60 25.35
N LYS A 227 18.22 -12.38 25.54
CA LYS A 227 19.04 -11.99 26.71
C LYS A 227 18.26 -11.22 27.77
N LEU A 228 17.01 -10.88 27.51
CA LEU A 228 16.12 -10.17 28.45
C LEU A 228 15.41 -11.12 29.40
N SER A 229 14.85 -10.57 30.49
CA SER A 229 13.92 -11.31 31.36
C SER A 229 12.71 -11.79 30.58
N ALA A 230 12.12 -12.92 30.99
CA ALA A 230 10.98 -13.53 30.29
C ALA A 230 9.82 -12.56 30.03
N GLU A 231 9.47 -11.72 30.99
CA GLU A 231 8.37 -10.76 30.87
C GLU A 231 8.67 -9.63 29.85
N SER A 232 9.88 -9.05 29.91
CA SER A 232 10.31 -8.01 28.97
C SER A 232 10.47 -8.54 27.55
N SER A 233 11.01 -9.76 27.42
CA SER A 233 11.15 -10.47 26.15
C SER A 233 9.78 -10.74 25.51
N GLN A 234 8.80 -11.22 26.27
CA GLN A 234 7.47 -11.52 25.77
C GLN A 234 6.75 -10.27 25.20
N LYS A 235 6.85 -9.13 25.90
CA LYS A 235 6.26 -7.86 25.41
C LYS A 235 6.91 -7.40 24.10
N ALA A 236 8.24 -7.44 24.03
CA ALA A 236 9.00 -7.06 22.84
C ALA A 236 8.70 -7.98 21.64
N ILE A 237 8.69 -9.30 21.86
CA ILE A 237 8.38 -10.31 20.83
C ILE A 237 6.94 -10.14 20.34
N HIS A 238 5.96 -9.91 21.21
CA HIS A 238 4.57 -9.71 20.78
C HIS A 238 4.42 -8.51 19.81
N THR A 239 5.10 -7.41 20.09
CA THR A 239 5.12 -6.24 19.20
C THR A 239 5.84 -6.58 17.88
N LEU A 240 7.00 -7.20 17.95
CA LEU A 240 7.77 -7.64 16.79
C LEU A 240 6.96 -8.56 15.87
N MET A 241 6.24 -9.53 16.44
CA MET A 241 5.39 -10.45 15.68
C MET A 241 4.24 -9.75 14.96
N THR A 242 3.73 -8.65 15.52
CA THR A 242 2.72 -7.82 14.85
C THR A 242 3.28 -7.18 13.58
N HIS A 243 4.51 -6.65 13.64
CA HIS A 243 5.19 -6.07 12.47
C HIS A 243 5.56 -7.13 11.43
N ILE A 244 6.10 -8.28 11.87
CA ILE A 244 6.43 -9.39 10.97
C ILE A 244 5.18 -9.88 10.24
N LEU A 245 4.05 -10.04 10.94
CA LEU A 245 2.79 -10.45 10.31
C LEU A 245 2.32 -9.46 9.24
N ALA A 246 2.27 -8.16 9.56
CA ALA A 246 1.87 -7.13 8.62
C ALA A 246 2.80 -7.08 7.39
N PHE A 247 4.11 -7.10 7.63
CA PHE A 247 5.12 -7.13 6.57
C PHE A 247 5.05 -8.40 5.70
N SER A 248 4.81 -9.57 6.30
CA SER A 248 4.67 -10.83 5.56
C SER A 248 3.46 -10.81 4.63
N ILE A 249 2.32 -10.27 5.06
CA ILE A 249 1.13 -10.11 4.22
C ILE A 249 1.44 -9.15 3.06
N TYR A 250 2.08 -8.02 3.34
CA TYR A 250 2.49 -7.07 2.32
C TYR A 250 3.41 -7.70 1.27
N ILE A 251 4.50 -8.36 1.69
CA ILE A 251 5.44 -9.01 0.77
C ILE A 251 4.77 -10.13 -0.02
N ALA A 252 3.96 -10.97 0.63
CA ALA A 252 3.24 -12.04 -0.06
C ALA A 252 2.33 -11.47 -1.16
N THR A 253 1.64 -10.37 -0.90
CA THR A 253 0.78 -9.70 -1.89
C THR A 253 1.61 -9.11 -3.04
N VAL A 254 2.70 -8.39 -2.73
CA VAL A 254 3.58 -7.80 -3.75
C VAL A 254 4.19 -8.89 -4.65
N LEU A 255 4.72 -9.96 -4.06
CA LEU A 255 5.27 -11.10 -4.81
C LEU A 255 4.20 -11.75 -5.68
N PHE A 256 3.01 -11.97 -5.13
CA PHE A 256 1.91 -12.57 -5.85
C PHE A 256 1.48 -11.73 -7.05
N LEU A 257 1.32 -10.41 -6.88
CA LEU A 257 0.96 -9.49 -7.96
C LEU A 257 2.04 -9.45 -9.06
N ASN A 258 3.33 -9.43 -8.69
CA ASN A 258 4.43 -9.46 -9.66
C ASN A 258 4.53 -10.82 -10.39
N PHE A 259 4.39 -11.93 -9.66
CA PHE A 259 4.48 -13.29 -10.23
C PHE A 259 3.36 -13.55 -11.24
N ARG A 260 2.16 -13.02 -11.01
CA ARG A 260 1.05 -13.07 -11.94
C ARG A 260 1.43 -12.53 -13.32
N TYR A 261 2.11 -11.37 -13.39
CA TYR A 261 2.55 -10.81 -14.67
C TYR A 261 3.55 -11.70 -15.41
N SER A 262 4.34 -12.47 -14.68
CA SER A 262 5.30 -13.42 -15.27
C SER A 262 4.62 -14.72 -15.77
N LEU A 263 3.51 -15.12 -15.13
CA LEU A 263 2.75 -16.34 -15.49
C LEU A 263 1.67 -16.09 -16.55
N SER A 264 1.23 -14.85 -16.74
CA SER A 264 0.13 -14.48 -17.65
C SER A 264 0.46 -14.64 -19.14
N THR A 265 1.46 -15.45 -19.50
CA THR A 265 1.81 -15.79 -20.90
C THR A 265 0.96 -16.93 -21.48
N GLY A 266 -0.03 -17.46 -20.73
CA GLY A 266 -0.88 -18.59 -21.15
C GLY A 266 -2.39 -18.29 -21.06
N PRO A 267 -3.26 -19.16 -21.61
CA PRO A 267 -4.71 -18.99 -21.63
C PRO A 267 -5.34 -19.29 -20.24
N ILE A 268 -4.86 -18.63 -19.18
CA ILE A 268 -5.53 -18.68 -17.88
C ILE A 268 -6.84 -17.88 -18.00
N SER A 269 -7.90 -18.38 -17.38
CA SER A 269 -9.21 -17.74 -17.42
C SER A 269 -9.05 -16.27 -16.97
N THR A 270 -9.35 -15.34 -17.85
CA THR A 270 -9.25 -13.88 -17.65
C THR A 270 -9.97 -13.42 -16.38
N LYS A 271 -11.03 -14.13 -15.95
CA LYS A 271 -11.75 -13.85 -14.70
C LYS A 271 -10.90 -14.08 -13.45
N VAL A 272 -10.07 -15.13 -13.45
CA VAL A 272 -9.16 -15.43 -12.31
C VAL A 272 -8.09 -14.36 -12.21
N ASP A 273 -7.56 -13.92 -13.35
CA ASP A 273 -6.53 -12.86 -13.41
C ASP A 273 -7.01 -11.50 -12.90
N ILE A 274 -8.33 -11.31 -12.82
CA ILE A 274 -8.95 -10.07 -12.37
C ILE A 274 -9.39 -10.15 -10.91
N ILE A 275 -10.04 -11.25 -10.52
CA ILE A 275 -10.59 -11.42 -9.16
C ILE A 275 -9.46 -11.53 -8.13
N ILE A 276 -8.39 -12.22 -8.47
CA ILE A 276 -7.28 -12.46 -7.53
C ILE A 276 -6.56 -11.15 -7.15
N PRO A 277 -6.20 -10.22 -8.07
CA PRO A 277 -5.64 -8.92 -7.68
C PRO A 277 -6.60 -8.06 -6.88
N LEU A 278 -7.89 -8.09 -7.20
CA LEU A 278 -8.89 -7.36 -6.46
C LEU A 278 -8.91 -7.79 -4.99
N ILE A 279 -8.96 -9.10 -4.74
CA ILE A 279 -8.92 -9.67 -3.39
C ILE A 279 -7.55 -9.42 -2.73
N GLY A 280 -6.46 -9.67 -3.45
CA GLY A 280 -5.10 -9.48 -2.94
C GLY A 280 -4.82 -8.03 -2.51
N THR A 281 -5.17 -7.07 -3.35
CA THR A 281 -5.05 -5.64 -3.02
C THR A 281 -5.94 -5.28 -1.83
N GLY A 282 -7.18 -5.78 -1.80
CA GLY A 282 -8.12 -5.57 -0.69
C GLY A 282 -7.57 -6.12 0.63
N ILE A 283 -6.98 -7.31 0.65
CA ILE A 283 -6.36 -7.90 1.84
C ILE A 283 -5.15 -7.07 2.27
N ALA A 284 -4.23 -6.74 1.35
CA ALA A 284 -3.03 -5.99 1.67
C ALA A 284 -3.33 -4.63 2.29
N THR A 285 -4.27 -3.91 1.69
CA THR A 285 -4.62 -2.56 2.14
C THR A 285 -5.45 -2.54 3.41
N SER A 286 -6.31 -3.54 3.66
CA SER A 286 -7.11 -3.62 4.89
C SER A 286 -6.36 -4.24 6.06
N ALA A 287 -5.35 -5.08 5.79
CA ALA A 287 -4.62 -5.81 6.83
C ALA A 287 -3.92 -4.88 7.82
N ASN A 288 -3.25 -3.83 7.34
CA ASN A 288 -2.47 -2.94 8.20
C ASN A 288 -3.32 -2.22 9.25
N PRO A 289 -4.39 -1.47 8.91
CA PRO A 289 -5.22 -0.84 9.92
C PRO A 289 -5.86 -1.85 10.89
N LEU A 290 -6.26 -3.03 10.41
CA LEU A 290 -6.86 -4.07 11.24
C LEU A 290 -5.82 -4.68 12.19
N ILE A 291 -4.63 -5.05 11.70
CA ILE A 291 -3.58 -5.67 12.52
C ILE A 291 -3.12 -4.69 13.61
N TYR A 292 -2.78 -3.45 13.24
CA TYR A 292 -2.31 -2.47 14.22
C TYR A 292 -3.40 -2.02 15.18
N GLY A 293 -4.62 -1.81 14.71
CA GLY A 293 -5.75 -1.43 15.55
C GLY A 293 -6.16 -2.52 16.54
N MET A 294 -6.09 -3.79 16.14
CA MET A 294 -6.53 -4.92 16.99
C MET A 294 -5.42 -5.51 17.86
N ARG A 295 -4.21 -5.65 17.32
CA ARG A 295 -3.09 -6.31 18.03
C ARG A 295 -2.32 -5.38 18.95
N THR A 296 -2.27 -4.07 18.66
CA THR A 296 -1.62 -3.10 19.53
C THR A 296 -2.52 -2.80 20.73
N LYS A 297 -2.20 -3.38 21.89
CA LYS A 297 -3.04 -3.33 23.10
C LYS A 297 -3.49 -1.90 23.46
N ALA A 298 -2.55 -0.95 23.48
CA ALA A 298 -2.86 0.44 23.83
C ALA A 298 -3.85 1.09 22.83
N LEU A 299 -3.67 0.89 21.52
CA LEU A 299 -4.60 1.40 20.49
C LEU A 299 -5.96 0.74 20.63
N ARG A 300 -6.01 -0.58 20.75
CA ARG A 300 -7.26 -1.33 20.90
C ARG A 300 -8.09 -0.87 22.08
N GLU A 301 -7.47 -0.75 23.26
CA GLU A 301 -8.17 -0.32 24.48
C GLU A 301 -8.75 1.10 24.33
N LYS A 302 -8.00 2.01 23.72
CA LYS A 302 -8.47 3.38 23.49
C LYS A 302 -9.53 3.47 22.41
N ILE A 303 -9.40 2.70 21.30
CA ILE A 303 -10.43 2.60 20.27
C ILE A 303 -11.74 2.08 20.87
N VAL A 304 -11.70 0.97 21.61
CA VAL A 304 -12.87 0.39 22.25
C VAL A 304 -13.50 1.36 23.25
N CYS A 305 -12.71 2.02 24.09
CA CYS A 305 -13.20 3.02 25.03
C CYS A 305 -13.92 4.19 24.34
N ASN A 306 -13.36 4.69 23.23
CA ASN A 306 -13.98 5.78 22.47
C ASN A 306 -15.26 5.31 21.74
N LEU A 307 -15.28 4.09 21.20
CA LEU A 307 -16.50 3.51 20.62
C LEU A 307 -17.62 3.40 21.66
N TYR A 308 -17.33 2.94 22.90
CA TYR A 308 -18.32 2.92 23.99
C TYR A 308 -18.83 4.30 24.37
N LYS A 309 -18.00 5.35 24.28
CA LYS A 309 -18.45 6.73 24.52
C LYS A 309 -19.39 7.23 23.42
N ILE A 310 -19.16 6.82 22.15
CA ILE A 310 -19.96 7.25 20.99
C ILE A 310 -21.30 6.50 20.96
N VAL A 311 -21.28 5.18 21.16
CA VAL A 311 -22.47 4.32 21.06
C VAL A 311 -23.38 4.42 22.29
N GLY A 312 -22.88 5.02 23.39
CA GLY A 312 -23.55 5.01 24.70
C GLY A 312 -23.33 3.69 25.43
N LYS A 313 -23.13 3.75 26.77
CA LYS A 313 -23.07 2.52 27.56
C LYS A 313 -24.39 1.75 27.37
N PRO A 314 -24.35 0.43 27.12
CA PRO A 314 -25.54 -0.37 27.30
C PRO A 314 -26.04 -0.08 28.75
N LYS A 315 -27.29 0.32 28.89
CA LYS A 315 -27.93 0.42 30.22
C LYS A 315 -27.90 -0.99 30.81
N GLU A 316 -27.08 -1.19 31.84
CA GLU A 316 -27.22 -2.34 32.71
C GLU A 316 -28.60 -2.32 33.39
#